data_81b08526f2bfad2810cc941fcda53c8d
#
_entry.id   81b08526f2bfad2810cc941fcda53c8d
#
_cell.length_a   1.000
_cell.length_b   1.000
_cell.length_c   1.000
_cell.angle_alpha   90.00
_cell.angle_beta   90.00
_cell.angle_gamma   90.00
#
_symmetry.space_group_name_H-M   'P 1'
#
loop_
_entity.id
_entity.type
_entity.pdbx_description
1 polymer ?
#
loop_
_entity_poly.entity_id
_entity_poly.type
_entity_poly.pdbx_seq_one_letter_code
_entity_poly.pdbx_strand_id
1 'polypeptide(L)'
;MWIPKWKRDELKGVSSPMPTQVVSNEEFIPRPQSKTQAQVERVIGEMAEEKSKKLGIDRRVFMASSMGLATCFLAANKVYGNYWDVKEEETLEKAAYEERWPKGEYFIIDVQTHFADLPNLPGGMSMLPFRNMEWVRNMGIKLENSSDSYSFQNFVKEIFMDSETSMCVISGVPGREIDKDSKGTKLEGKDRKGGILPSWLMAKSRDLINNMAGSTRALSQGNCAPNHYWDKKNNKPDFTQLFEQMDREVKQYGIGSWKWYCHFDPGRSGSGFRLDDEKVTYPALEHSRKLGLKIVSCHKGYSAQSRTLGHFAHPGDVEKAALDNPDFSWIVYHSALKHGPSEPEFDKGGLFDPTTGDLAWHSDLMKIKERNPKTDNIHPEIGSAFGTLAIVHPEMCMHFLGRNIKMYGADHV
;
A
#
# COMPACT_ATOMS: atom_id res chain seq x y z
N MET A 1 -15.43 -15.33 -9.42
CA MET A 1 -15.89 -14.01 -9.94
C MET A 1 -15.31 -12.95 -9.02
N TRP A 2 -14.53 -12.02 -9.53
CA TRP A 2 -14.02 -10.90 -8.73
C TRP A 2 -15.11 -9.84 -8.58
N ILE A 3 -15.46 -9.53 -7.35
CA ILE A 3 -16.39 -8.47 -7.01
C ILE A 3 -15.66 -7.61 -5.97
N PRO A 4 -15.57 -6.28 -6.14
CA PRO A 4 -15.03 -5.41 -5.11
C PRO A 4 -15.72 -5.66 -3.77
N LYS A 5 -14.99 -5.57 -2.67
CA LYS A 5 -15.54 -5.83 -1.33
C LYS A 5 -16.79 -5.00 -1.07
N TRP A 6 -16.75 -3.70 -1.38
CA TRP A 6 -17.90 -2.80 -1.19
C TRP A 6 -19.14 -3.26 -1.98
N LYS A 7 -18.99 -3.72 -3.24
CA LYS A 7 -20.13 -4.22 -4.03
C LYS A 7 -20.65 -5.56 -3.50
N ARG A 8 -19.78 -6.38 -2.99
CA ARG A 8 -20.18 -7.60 -2.29
C ARG A 8 -20.92 -7.29 -0.99
N ASP A 9 -20.42 -6.32 -0.22
CA ASP A 9 -21.03 -5.87 1.03
C ASP A 9 -22.39 -5.19 0.78
N GLU A 10 -22.52 -4.46 -0.31
CA GLU A 10 -23.80 -3.87 -0.76
C GLU A 10 -24.83 -4.93 -1.14
N LEU A 11 -24.41 -5.97 -1.87
CA LEU A 11 -25.32 -7.03 -2.32
C LEU A 11 -25.63 -8.08 -1.26
N LYS A 12 -24.68 -8.42 -0.40
CA LYS A 12 -24.77 -9.51 0.60
C LYS A 12 -24.74 -9.04 2.05
N GLY A 13 -24.55 -7.76 2.29
CA GLY A 13 -24.22 -7.19 3.60
C GLY A 13 -22.76 -7.40 3.96
N VAL A 14 -22.31 -6.78 5.05
CA VAL A 14 -20.94 -6.94 5.56
C VAL A 14 -20.75 -8.41 5.95
N SER A 15 -19.95 -9.14 5.17
CA SER A 15 -19.74 -10.56 5.38
C SER A 15 -18.54 -10.84 6.29
N SER A 16 -17.51 -9.97 6.23
CA SER A 16 -16.32 -10.08 7.07
C SER A 16 -15.56 -8.75 7.07
N PRO A 17 -15.14 -8.23 8.24
CA PRO A 17 -14.28 -7.06 8.34
C PRO A 17 -12.86 -7.32 7.77
N MET A 18 -12.45 -8.60 7.71
CA MET A 18 -11.19 -9.02 7.07
C MET A 18 -11.49 -9.76 5.77
N PRO A 19 -10.70 -9.57 4.70
CA PRO A 19 -10.90 -10.29 3.46
C PRO A 19 -10.58 -11.79 3.64
N THR A 20 -11.50 -12.65 3.22
CA THR A 20 -11.34 -14.12 3.21
C THR A 20 -10.80 -14.65 1.89
N GLN A 21 -10.58 -13.77 0.95
CA GLN A 21 -9.93 -14.06 -0.33
C GLN A 21 -8.95 -12.94 -0.63
N VAL A 22 -8.01 -13.20 -1.51
CA VAL A 22 -7.12 -12.15 -1.97
C VAL A 22 -7.94 -11.07 -2.66
N VAL A 23 -7.82 -9.85 -2.19
CA VAL A 23 -8.41 -8.66 -2.82
C VAL A 23 -7.34 -7.91 -3.59
N SER A 24 -7.73 -7.28 -4.70
CA SER A 24 -6.80 -6.47 -5.48
C SER A 24 -6.46 -5.19 -4.73
N ASN A 25 -5.20 -4.81 -4.77
CA ASN A 25 -4.74 -3.46 -4.48
C ASN A 25 -4.77 -2.56 -5.73
N GLU A 26 -5.54 -2.97 -6.78
CA GLU A 26 -5.70 -2.29 -8.06
C GLU A 26 -4.56 -2.48 -9.07
N GLU A 27 -3.50 -3.10 -8.68
CA GLU A 27 -2.35 -3.32 -9.54
C GLU A 27 -2.46 -4.62 -10.34
N PHE A 28 -3.29 -5.56 -9.85
CA PHE A 28 -3.48 -6.87 -10.48
C PHE A 28 -4.85 -7.47 -10.14
N ILE A 29 -5.24 -8.49 -10.89
CA ILE A 29 -6.47 -9.22 -10.65
C ILE A 29 -6.22 -10.36 -9.68
N PRO A 30 -6.98 -10.41 -8.56
CA PRO A 30 -6.81 -11.46 -7.57
C PRO A 30 -7.23 -12.81 -8.13
N ARG A 31 -6.63 -13.85 -7.61
CA ARG A 31 -7.02 -15.22 -7.91
C ARG A 31 -8.43 -15.54 -7.42
N PRO A 32 -9.06 -16.54 -8.00
CA PRO A 32 -10.26 -17.12 -7.41
C PRO A 32 -9.99 -17.59 -5.97
N GLN A 33 -10.99 -17.43 -5.14
CA GLN A 33 -10.96 -17.95 -3.76
C GLN A 33 -10.64 -19.44 -3.73
N SER A 34 -9.66 -19.85 -2.94
CA SER A 34 -9.34 -21.26 -2.73
C SER A 34 -10.40 -21.95 -1.89
N LYS A 35 -10.41 -23.30 -1.90
CA LYS A 35 -11.34 -24.08 -1.06
C LYS A 35 -11.15 -23.79 0.43
N THR A 36 -9.91 -23.60 0.88
CA THR A 36 -9.59 -23.27 2.28
C THR A 36 -10.08 -21.88 2.64
N GLN A 37 -9.88 -20.88 1.78
CA GLN A 37 -10.40 -19.53 1.97
C GLN A 37 -11.93 -19.52 2.01
N ALA A 38 -12.59 -20.27 1.13
CA ALA A 38 -14.05 -20.45 1.15
C ALA A 38 -14.52 -21.14 2.44
N GLN A 39 -13.74 -22.04 3.00
CA GLN A 39 -14.02 -22.69 4.28
C GLN A 39 -13.93 -21.66 5.43
N VAL A 40 -12.92 -20.80 5.47
CA VAL A 40 -12.80 -19.72 6.44
C VAL A 40 -14.03 -18.82 6.37
N GLU A 41 -14.41 -18.38 5.16
CA GLU A 41 -15.59 -17.53 4.96
C GLU A 41 -16.88 -18.19 5.49
N ARG A 42 -17.06 -19.47 5.23
CA ARG A 42 -18.21 -20.24 5.75
C ARG A 42 -18.20 -20.27 7.28
N VAL A 43 -17.05 -20.58 7.90
CA VAL A 43 -16.92 -20.64 9.36
C VAL A 43 -17.17 -19.28 10.00
N ILE A 44 -16.68 -18.19 9.40
CA ILE A 44 -17.00 -16.82 9.85
C ILE A 44 -18.52 -16.60 9.83
N GLY A 45 -19.18 -16.97 8.72
CA GLY A 45 -20.63 -16.81 8.60
C GLY A 45 -21.42 -17.59 9.64
N GLU A 46 -21.03 -18.84 9.90
CA GLU A 46 -21.66 -19.71 10.91
C GLU A 46 -21.49 -19.15 12.33
N MET A 47 -20.26 -18.77 12.68
CA MET A 47 -19.95 -18.18 13.98
C MET A 47 -20.63 -16.82 14.19
N ALA A 48 -20.65 -15.99 13.17
CA ALA A 48 -21.31 -14.69 13.23
C ALA A 48 -22.82 -14.81 13.44
N GLU A 49 -23.46 -15.77 12.76
CA GLU A 49 -24.89 -16.05 12.91
C GLU A 49 -25.21 -16.56 14.32
N GLU A 50 -24.42 -17.49 14.84
CA GLU A 50 -24.59 -18.02 16.21
C GLU A 50 -24.43 -16.92 17.27
N LYS A 51 -23.33 -16.15 17.17
CA LYS A 51 -22.98 -15.17 18.18
C LYS A 51 -23.89 -13.94 18.18
N SER A 52 -24.24 -13.45 16.99
CA SER A 52 -25.18 -12.33 16.87
C SER A 52 -26.56 -12.67 17.45
N LYS A 53 -27.04 -13.91 17.21
CA LYS A 53 -28.28 -14.41 17.83
C LYS A 53 -28.17 -14.49 19.35
N LYS A 54 -27.06 -15.03 19.88
CA LYS A 54 -26.82 -15.14 21.31
C LYS A 54 -26.79 -13.77 21.99
N LEU A 55 -26.28 -12.75 21.31
CA LEU A 55 -26.20 -11.37 21.78
C LEU A 55 -27.49 -10.57 21.52
N GLY A 56 -28.41 -11.08 20.72
CA GLY A 56 -29.65 -10.38 20.36
C GLY A 56 -29.44 -9.15 19.48
N ILE A 57 -28.35 -9.12 18.69
CA ILE A 57 -27.99 -8.00 17.80
C ILE A 57 -28.02 -8.42 16.35
N ASP A 58 -28.21 -7.43 15.45
CA ASP A 58 -28.18 -7.70 14.02
C ASP A 58 -26.78 -8.17 13.59
N ARG A 59 -26.73 -9.19 12.72
CA ARG A 59 -25.48 -9.78 12.27
C ARG A 59 -24.54 -8.78 11.60
N ARG A 60 -25.06 -7.78 10.88
CA ARG A 60 -24.24 -6.74 10.24
C ARG A 60 -23.61 -5.83 11.29
N VAL A 61 -24.36 -5.47 12.31
CA VAL A 61 -23.86 -4.68 13.45
C VAL A 61 -22.79 -5.47 14.21
N PHE A 62 -23.02 -6.77 14.43
CA PHE A 62 -22.02 -7.66 15.02
C PHE A 62 -20.74 -7.68 14.18
N MET A 63 -20.82 -7.93 12.87
CA MET A 63 -19.67 -8.02 11.99
C MET A 63 -18.92 -6.70 11.81
N ALA A 64 -19.57 -5.56 12.02
CA ALA A 64 -18.93 -4.24 12.01
C ALA A 64 -18.27 -3.89 13.35
N SER A 65 -18.36 -4.75 14.36
CA SER A 65 -17.78 -4.54 15.69
C SER A 65 -16.44 -5.24 15.88
N SER A 66 -15.74 -4.92 16.96
CA SER A 66 -14.54 -5.62 17.42
C SER A 66 -14.79 -7.13 17.67
N MET A 67 -15.97 -7.50 18.14
CA MET A 67 -16.36 -8.90 18.30
C MET A 67 -16.46 -9.63 16.95
N GLY A 68 -16.92 -8.94 15.90
CA GLY A 68 -16.92 -9.45 14.53
C GLY A 68 -15.50 -9.68 14.01
N LEU A 69 -14.58 -8.76 14.29
CA LEU A 69 -13.16 -8.90 13.94
C LEU A 69 -12.51 -10.07 14.68
N ALA A 70 -12.71 -10.19 15.99
CA ALA A 70 -12.24 -11.32 16.79
C ALA A 70 -12.79 -12.66 16.25
N THR A 71 -14.07 -12.67 15.81
CA THR A 71 -14.69 -13.84 15.18
C THR A 71 -13.97 -14.23 13.88
N CYS A 72 -13.51 -13.29 13.08
CA CYS A 72 -12.75 -13.59 11.87
C CYS A 72 -11.42 -14.28 12.17
N PHE A 73 -10.67 -13.78 13.15
CA PHE A 73 -9.40 -14.40 13.56
C PHE A 73 -9.61 -15.77 14.20
N LEU A 74 -10.65 -15.92 15.03
CA LEU A 74 -10.96 -17.21 15.63
C LEU A 74 -11.40 -18.24 14.58
N ALA A 75 -12.17 -17.84 13.57
CA ALA A 75 -12.53 -18.69 12.44
C ALA A 75 -11.33 -19.08 11.60
N ALA A 76 -10.40 -18.15 11.35
CA ALA A 76 -9.14 -18.44 10.66
C ALA A 76 -8.32 -19.47 11.45
N ASN A 77 -8.22 -19.34 12.77
CA ASN A 77 -7.54 -20.32 13.61
C ASN A 77 -8.15 -21.73 13.50
N LYS A 78 -9.49 -21.82 13.43
CA LYS A 78 -10.17 -23.13 13.29
C LYS A 78 -9.86 -23.85 11.97
N VAL A 79 -9.50 -23.10 10.95
CA VAL A 79 -9.24 -23.68 9.59
C VAL A 79 -7.75 -23.86 9.31
N TYR A 80 -6.94 -22.90 9.67
CA TYR A 80 -5.50 -22.89 9.34
C TYR A 80 -4.62 -23.41 10.49
N GLY A 81 -5.12 -23.43 11.73
CA GLY A 81 -4.34 -23.67 12.93
C GLY A 81 -4.26 -22.41 13.79
N ASN A 82 -3.67 -22.54 14.95
CA ASN A 82 -3.72 -21.54 16.01
C ASN A 82 -2.62 -20.46 15.82
N TYR A 83 -2.80 -19.60 14.83
CA TYR A 83 -1.86 -18.52 14.49
C TYR A 83 -2.13 -17.21 15.27
N TRP A 84 -3.40 -16.92 15.53
CA TRP A 84 -3.83 -15.68 16.17
C TRP A 84 -4.16 -15.90 17.64
N ASP A 85 -3.60 -15.08 18.52
CA ASP A 85 -3.94 -15.08 19.92
C ASP A 85 -5.26 -14.31 20.13
N VAL A 86 -6.37 -15.02 19.97
CA VAL A 86 -7.72 -14.52 20.15
C VAL A 86 -8.53 -15.52 20.97
N LYS A 87 -9.30 -15.04 21.94
CA LYS A 87 -10.12 -15.85 22.84
C LYS A 87 -11.58 -15.85 22.43
N GLU A 88 -12.30 -16.90 22.81
CA GLU A 88 -13.75 -17.03 22.54
C GLU A 88 -14.54 -15.90 23.21
N GLU A 89 -14.14 -15.47 24.38
CA GLU A 89 -14.78 -14.37 25.13
C GLU A 89 -14.74 -13.06 24.34
N GLU A 90 -13.65 -12.77 23.64
CA GLU A 90 -13.51 -11.55 22.83
C GLU A 90 -14.53 -11.47 21.67
N THR A 91 -15.15 -12.60 21.32
CA THR A 91 -16.20 -12.68 20.31
C THR A 91 -17.61 -12.47 20.86
N LEU A 92 -17.77 -12.44 22.18
CA LEU A 92 -19.08 -12.36 22.86
C LEU A 92 -19.16 -11.18 23.84
N GLU A 93 -18.02 -10.77 24.37
CA GLU A 93 -17.95 -9.72 25.39
C GLU A 93 -17.06 -8.58 24.89
N LYS A 94 -17.72 -7.45 24.60
CA LYS A 94 -17.00 -6.25 24.16
C LYS A 94 -15.94 -5.81 25.18
N ALA A 95 -16.24 -5.97 26.49
CA ALA A 95 -15.33 -5.64 27.58
C ALA A 95 -14.03 -6.47 27.53
N ALA A 96 -14.11 -7.76 27.20
CA ALA A 96 -12.92 -8.62 27.09
C ALA A 96 -11.98 -8.18 25.93
N TYR A 97 -12.57 -7.71 24.83
CA TYR A 97 -11.79 -7.12 23.74
C TYR A 97 -11.20 -5.76 24.16
N GLU A 98 -12.02 -4.88 24.76
CA GLU A 98 -11.60 -3.53 25.16
C GLU A 98 -10.57 -3.54 26.29
N GLU A 99 -10.58 -4.54 27.19
CA GLU A 99 -9.54 -4.73 28.20
C GLU A 99 -8.17 -5.02 27.57
N ARG A 100 -8.16 -5.79 26.49
CA ARG A 100 -6.95 -6.16 25.77
C ARG A 100 -6.52 -5.09 24.76
N TRP A 101 -7.50 -4.41 24.17
CA TRP A 101 -7.33 -3.38 23.14
C TRP A 101 -8.13 -2.13 23.50
N PRO A 102 -7.69 -1.35 24.49
CA PRO A 102 -8.42 -0.18 24.95
C PRO A 102 -8.60 0.85 23.84
N LYS A 103 -9.82 1.32 23.64
CA LYS A 103 -10.12 2.35 22.65
C LYS A 103 -9.41 3.65 22.97
N GLY A 104 -8.79 4.23 21.93
CA GLY A 104 -8.17 5.55 22.03
C GLY A 104 -6.80 5.57 22.71
N GLU A 105 -6.28 4.43 23.18
CA GLU A 105 -4.93 4.34 23.73
C GLU A 105 -3.85 4.19 22.65
N TYR A 106 -4.25 3.75 21.46
CA TYR A 106 -3.33 3.55 20.35
C TYR A 106 -3.43 4.69 19.35
N PHE A 107 -2.27 5.24 19.00
CA PHE A 107 -2.14 6.15 17.87
C PHE A 107 -1.80 5.33 16.63
N ILE A 108 -2.78 5.21 15.73
CA ILE A 108 -2.62 4.45 14.49
C ILE A 108 -2.32 5.42 13.36
N ILE A 109 -1.17 5.23 12.71
CA ILE A 109 -0.80 5.93 11.48
C ILE A 109 -0.71 4.95 10.33
N ASP A 110 -1.46 5.21 9.26
CA ASP A 110 -1.30 4.49 8.00
C ASP A 110 -0.38 5.27 7.06
N VAL A 111 0.79 4.73 6.80
CA VAL A 111 1.86 5.41 6.05
C VAL A 111 1.77 5.22 4.53
N GLN A 112 0.78 4.43 4.05
CA GLN A 112 0.60 4.16 2.63
C GLN A 112 -0.88 4.14 2.22
N THR A 113 -1.49 5.29 2.08
CA THR A 113 -2.89 5.40 1.68
C THR A 113 -3.04 6.02 0.29
N HIS A 114 -4.06 5.60 -0.45
CA HIS A 114 -4.29 6.04 -1.83
C HIS A 114 -5.77 6.31 -2.10
N PHE A 115 -6.03 7.26 -2.96
CA PHE A 115 -7.27 7.42 -3.71
C PHE A 115 -6.91 7.76 -5.16
N ALA A 116 -7.88 7.99 -6.05
CA ALA A 116 -7.58 8.31 -7.44
C ALA A 116 -8.26 9.61 -7.88
N ASP A 117 -7.57 10.37 -8.73
CA ASP A 117 -8.13 11.54 -9.43
C ASP A 117 -8.98 11.08 -10.62
N LEU A 118 -10.18 10.57 -10.33
CA LEU A 118 -11.06 9.95 -11.30
C LEU A 118 -11.48 10.87 -12.47
N PRO A 119 -11.78 12.16 -12.24
CA PRO A 119 -12.14 13.08 -13.31
C PRO A 119 -11.04 13.30 -14.35
N ASN A 120 -9.78 13.11 -13.93
CA ASN A 120 -8.60 13.38 -14.75
C ASN A 120 -7.87 12.12 -15.20
N LEU A 121 -8.40 10.94 -14.87
CA LEU A 121 -7.83 9.69 -15.38
C LEU A 121 -8.04 9.62 -16.90
N PRO A 122 -6.97 9.51 -17.70
CA PRO A 122 -7.09 9.38 -19.14
C PRO A 122 -7.94 8.16 -19.48
N GLY A 123 -9.14 8.39 -20.05
CA GLY A 123 -9.95 7.36 -20.70
C GLY A 123 -10.29 6.11 -19.87
N GLY A 124 -10.49 6.23 -18.55
CA GLY A 124 -10.84 5.10 -17.70
C GLY A 124 -9.65 4.23 -17.31
N MET A 125 -8.50 4.81 -17.10
CA MET A 125 -7.21 4.14 -16.82
C MET A 125 -7.17 3.35 -15.51
N SER A 126 -8.02 3.63 -14.53
CA SER A 126 -8.00 2.92 -13.25
C SER A 126 -8.14 1.41 -13.39
N MET A 127 -8.85 0.95 -14.42
CA MET A 127 -9.05 -0.49 -14.69
C MET A 127 -8.64 -0.90 -16.11
N LEU A 128 -7.96 -0.02 -16.87
CA LEU A 128 -7.56 -0.28 -18.25
C LEU A 128 -6.70 -1.53 -18.44
N PRO A 129 -5.69 -1.81 -17.61
CA PRO A 129 -4.91 -3.03 -17.74
C PRO A 129 -5.79 -4.28 -17.66
N PHE A 130 -6.86 -4.23 -16.86
CA PHE A 130 -7.76 -5.34 -16.62
C PHE A 130 -8.89 -5.42 -17.65
N ARG A 131 -9.40 -4.27 -18.12
CA ARG A 131 -10.43 -4.22 -19.18
C ARG A 131 -9.98 -4.87 -20.48
N ASN A 132 -8.71 -4.75 -20.79
CA ASN A 132 -8.12 -5.25 -22.04
C ASN A 132 -7.65 -6.70 -21.95
N MET A 133 -7.67 -7.33 -20.78
CA MET A 133 -7.32 -8.74 -20.68
C MET A 133 -8.42 -9.61 -21.29
N GLU A 134 -8.04 -10.47 -22.23
CA GLU A 134 -8.96 -11.33 -22.98
C GLU A 134 -9.86 -12.17 -22.05
N TRP A 135 -9.29 -12.69 -20.97
CA TRP A 135 -10.03 -13.50 -20.03
C TRP A 135 -11.07 -12.70 -19.21
N VAL A 136 -10.84 -11.41 -18.90
CA VAL A 136 -11.85 -10.55 -18.26
C VAL A 136 -13.05 -10.39 -19.18
N ARG A 137 -12.80 -10.20 -20.48
CA ARG A 137 -13.86 -10.13 -21.49
C ARG A 137 -14.58 -11.46 -21.64
N ASN A 138 -13.85 -12.59 -21.65
CA ASN A 138 -14.39 -13.93 -21.78
C ASN A 138 -15.23 -14.35 -20.57
N MET A 139 -14.97 -13.82 -19.38
CA MET A 139 -15.78 -14.06 -18.19
C MET A 139 -17.09 -13.24 -18.16
N GLY A 140 -17.34 -12.40 -19.15
CA GLY A 140 -18.53 -11.54 -19.19
C GLY A 140 -18.58 -10.52 -18.03
N ILE A 141 -17.45 -10.25 -17.40
CA ILE A 141 -17.37 -9.27 -16.30
C ILE A 141 -17.55 -7.88 -16.91
N LYS A 142 -18.72 -7.31 -16.75
CA LYS A 142 -18.88 -5.87 -16.88
C LYS A 142 -18.19 -5.24 -15.67
N LEU A 143 -17.02 -4.69 -15.89
CA LEU A 143 -16.42 -3.76 -14.94
C LEU A 143 -17.27 -2.48 -15.01
N GLU A 144 -18.35 -2.47 -14.26
CA GLU A 144 -19.08 -1.22 -14.01
C GLU A 144 -18.12 -0.25 -13.36
N ASN A 145 -18.31 1.05 -13.61
CA ASN A 145 -17.48 2.10 -13.02
C ASN A 145 -17.48 1.97 -11.50
N SER A 146 -16.52 1.23 -10.97
CA SER A 146 -16.20 1.21 -9.53
C SER A 146 -15.49 2.49 -9.12
N SER A 147 -15.66 3.56 -9.91
CA SER A 147 -15.01 4.85 -9.70
C SER A 147 -15.22 5.39 -8.29
N ASP A 148 -16.39 5.17 -7.73
CA ASP A 148 -16.74 5.71 -6.41
C ASP A 148 -15.89 5.09 -5.29
N SER A 149 -15.43 3.84 -5.44
CA SER A 149 -14.55 3.18 -4.47
C SER A 149 -13.20 3.86 -4.32
N TYR A 150 -12.75 4.55 -5.38
CA TYR A 150 -11.47 5.27 -5.40
C TYR A 150 -11.64 6.76 -5.18
N SER A 151 -12.86 7.20 -4.93
CA SER A 151 -13.13 8.61 -4.72
C SER A 151 -12.50 9.11 -3.42
N PHE A 152 -12.18 10.38 -3.38
CA PHE A 152 -11.71 11.04 -2.17
C PHE A 152 -12.72 10.90 -1.02
N GLN A 153 -14.02 10.94 -1.29
CA GLN A 153 -15.08 10.78 -0.28
C GLN A 153 -15.03 9.38 0.34
N ASN A 154 -14.87 8.35 -0.48
CA ASN A 154 -14.76 6.98 0.03
C ASN A 154 -13.44 6.78 0.80
N PHE A 155 -12.36 7.38 0.34
CA PHE A 155 -11.09 7.41 1.07
C PHE A 155 -11.25 7.97 2.49
N VAL A 156 -11.86 9.15 2.63
CA VAL A 156 -12.11 9.76 3.96
C VAL A 156 -12.97 8.86 4.83
N LYS A 157 -14.01 8.26 4.23
CA LYS A 157 -14.89 7.33 4.94
C LYS A 157 -14.12 6.11 5.45
N GLU A 158 -13.39 5.41 4.60
CA GLU A 158 -12.70 4.17 4.98
C GLU A 158 -11.56 4.40 5.96
N ILE A 159 -10.77 5.47 5.76
CA ILE A 159 -9.61 5.74 6.61
C ILE A 159 -9.99 6.32 7.98
N PHE A 160 -10.98 7.22 8.05
CA PHE A 160 -11.22 7.98 9.28
C PHE A 160 -12.58 7.73 9.94
N MET A 161 -13.55 7.18 9.21
CA MET A 161 -14.90 6.96 9.75
C MET A 161 -15.16 5.47 10.03
N ASP A 162 -14.63 4.59 9.19
CA ASP A 162 -14.83 3.14 9.29
C ASP A 162 -13.65 2.43 9.98
N SER A 163 -12.58 3.15 10.32
CA SER A 163 -11.42 2.62 11.04
C SER A 163 -11.01 3.51 12.21
N GLU A 164 -10.10 3.03 13.06
CA GLU A 164 -9.52 3.78 14.17
C GLU A 164 -8.22 4.52 13.77
N THR A 165 -7.97 4.70 12.49
CA THR A 165 -6.80 5.39 11.98
C THR A 165 -6.79 6.85 12.45
N SER A 166 -5.78 7.19 13.21
CA SER A 166 -5.61 8.53 13.78
C SER A 166 -5.03 9.50 12.77
N MET A 167 -4.10 9.04 11.94
CA MET A 167 -3.43 9.83 10.92
C MET A 167 -3.11 8.97 9.70
N CYS A 168 -3.05 9.58 8.53
CA CYS A 168 -2.59 8.89 7.32
C CYS A 168 -1.54 9.68 6.56
N VAL A 169 -0.77 8.96 5.72
CA VAL A 169 0.10 9.56 4.70
C VAL A 169 -0.51 9.27 3.34
N ILE A 170 -0.94 10.32 2.64
CA ILE A 170 -1.45 10.20 1.27
C ILE A 170 -0.25 10.00 0.35
N SER A 171 -0.18 8.81 -0.24
CA SER A 171 0.92 8.34 -1.08
C SER A 171 0.48 8.28 -2.53
N GLY A 172 1.27 8.81 -3.44
CA GLY A 172 0.93 8.85 -4.86
C GLY A 172 1.43 7.66 -5.64
N VAL A 173 0.98 7.61 -6.89
CA VAL A 173 1.46 6.68 -7.91
C VAL A 173 2.27 7.48 -8.94
N PRO A 174 3.36 6.93 -9.50
CA PRO A 174 4.23 7.69 -10.39
C PRO A 174 3.47 8.27 -11.57
N GLY A 175 3.72 9.55 -11.80
CA GLY A 175 3.15 10.24 -12.94
C GLY A 175 3.77 11.62 -13.05
N ARG A 176 4.19 11.97 -14.27
CA ARG A 176 4.75 13.28 -14.51
C ARG A 176 3.64 14.32 -14.48
N GLU A 177 3.79 15.34 -13.65
CA GLU A 177 2.90 16.50 -13.68
C GLU A 177 3.11 17.33 -14.96
N ILE A 178 2.01 17.66 -15.61
CA ILE A 178 1.98 18.55 -16.79
C ILE A 178 1.17 19.77 -16.40
N ASP A 179 1.87 20.87 -16.16
CA ASP A 179 1.31 22.15 -15.74
C ASP A 179 1.26 23.19 -16.87
N LYS A 180 1.71 22.81 -18.07
CA LYS A 180 1.67 23.66 -19.27
C LYS A 180 1.17 22.86 -20.46
N ASP A 181 0.40 23.52 -21.31
CA ASP A 181 -0.01 22.96 -22.59
C ASP A 181 1.14 22.96 -23.63
N SER A 182 0.87 22.47 -24.83
CA SER A 182 1.84 22.43 -25.93
C SER A 182 2.29 23.83 -26.41
N LYS A 183 1.59 24.88 -26.03
CA LYS A 183 1.91 26.29 -26.33
C LYS A 183 2.63 27.00 -25.17
N GLY A 184 2.86 26.27 -24.06
CA GLY A 184 3.50 26.81 -22.87
C GLY A 184 2.55 27.57 -21.93
N THR A 185 1.24 27.56 -22.20
CA THR A 185 0.23 28.17 -21.33
C THR A 185 0.08 27.37 -20.05
N LYS A 186 0.09 28.04 -18.91
CA LYS A 186 -0.08 27.39 -17.61
C LYS A 186 -1.46 26.76 -17.50
N LEU A 187 -1.50 25.50 -17.11
CA LEU A 187 -2.73 24.74 -16.84
C LEU A 187 -3.07 24.89 -15.34
N GLU A 188 -4.35 25.12 -15.02
CA GLU A 188 -4.82 25.25 -13.66
C GLU A 188 -6.03 24.33 -13.38
N GLY A 189 -6.21 23.96 -12.11
CA GLY A 189 -7.33 23.15 -11.67
C GLY A 189 -7.42 21.83 -12.45
N LYS A 190 -8.61 21.55 -13.00
CA LYS A 190 -8.91 20.31 -13.75
C LYS A 190 -8.11 20.12 -15.04
N ASP A 191 -7.52 21.18 -15.56
CA ASP A 191 -6.74 21.13 -16.80
C ASP A 191 -5.30 20.68 -16.57
N ARG A 192 -4.84 20.72 -15.31
CA ARG A 192 -3.56 20.11 -14.93
C ARG A 192 -3.65 18.60 -15.10
N LYS A 193 -2.62 18.04 -15.70
CA LYS A 193 -2.50 16.59 -15.88
C LYS A 193 -1.39 16.06 -14.98
N GLY A 194 -1.56 14.84 -14.54
CA GLY A 194 -0.60 14.16 -13.69
C GLY A 194 -0.77 12.66 -13.81
N GLY A 195 -0.19 11.91 -12.89
CA GLY A 195 -0.49 10.51 -12.70
C GLY A 195 -1.87 10.28 -12.10
N ILE A 196 -2.13 9.08 -11.66
CA ILE A 196 -3.40 8.67 -11.02
C ILE A 196 -3.70 9.51 -9.77
N LEU A 197 -2.65 9.88 -9.04
CA LEU A 197 -2.74 10.74 -7.86
C LEU A 197 -1.54 11.71 -7.83
N PRO A 198 -1.65 12.88 -8.45
CA PRO A 198 -0.55 13.84 -8.53
C PRO A 198 -0.30 14.54 -7.18
N SER A 199 0.94 14.97 -6.94
CA SER A 199 1.39 15.58 -5.68
C SER A 199 0.57 16.81 -5.27
N TRP A 200 0.16 17.65 -6.24
CA TRP A 200 -0.68 18.82 -5.95
C TRP A 200 -2.07 18.44 -5.41
N LEU A 201 -2.65 17.33 -5.91
CA LEU A 201 -3.96 16.85 -5.46
C LEU A 201 -3.87 16.22 -4.07
N MET A 202 -2.82 15.45 -3.81
CA MET A 202 -2.54 14.91 -2.46
C MET A 202 -2.41 16.04 -1.44
N ALA A 203 -1.65 17.09 -1.75
CA ALA A 203 -1.50 18.25 -0.89
C ALA A 203 -2.83 18.95 -0.61
N LYS A 204 -3.62 19.20 -1.66
CA LYS A 204 -4.94 19.82 -1.51
C LYS A 204 -5.89 18.96 -0.67
N SER A 205 -5.85 17.66 -0.86
CA SER A 205 -6.69 16.72 -0.10
C SER A 205 -6.27 16.62 1.36
N ARG A 206 -4.96 16.59 1.63
CA ARG A 206 -4.40 16.71 2.99
C ARG A 206 -4.90 17.98 3.68
N ASP A 207 -4.79 19.12 3.02
CA ASP A 207 -5.21 20.40 3.60
C ASP A 207 -6.70 20.42 3.89
N LEU A 208 -7.52 19.84 3.00
CA LEU A 208 -8.96 19.73 3.23
C LEU A 208 -9.27 18.84 4.44
N ILE A 209 -8.64 17.66 4.55
CA ILE A 209 -8.81 16.76 5.71
C ILE A 209 -8.42 17.47 7.00
N ASN A 210 -7.25 18.09 7.02
CA ASN A 210 -6.73 18.77 8.23
C ASN A 210 -7.61 19.96 8.64
N ASN A 211 -8.10 20.74 7.67
CA ASN A 211 -9.03 21.84 7.94
C ASN A 211 -10.37 21.35 8.50
N MET A 212 -10.93 20.27 7.92
CA MET A 212 -12.18 19.70 8.42
C MET A 212 -12.03 19.10 9.83
N ALA A 213 -10.89 18.50 10.12
CA ALA A 213 -10.61 17.91 11.43
C ALA A 213 -10.19 18.92 12.49
N GLY A 214 -9.78 20.13 12.09
CA GLY A 214 -9.19 21.13 12.99
C GLY A 214 -7.85 20.70 13.60
N SER A 215 -7.19 19.69 13.03
CA SER A 215 -5.93 19.11 13.49
C SER A 215 -5.22 18.38 12.36
N THR A 216 -3.93 18.07 12.55
CA THR A 216 -3.19 17.28 11.57
C THR A 216 -3.63 15.81 11.60
N ARG A 217 -4.37 15.39 10.59
CA ARG A 217 -4.85 14.01 10.38
C ARG A 217 -4.26 13.38 9.13
N ALA A 218 -3.76 14.19 8.22
CA ALA A 218 -3.15 13.70 6.97
C ALA A 218 -1.82 14.40 6.70
N LEU A 219 -0.87 13.66 6.18
CA LEU A 219 0.35 14.12 5.53
C LEU A 219 0.28 13.75 4.05
N SER A 220 1.13 14.32 3.20
CA SER A 220 1.20 13.97 1.78
C SER A 220 2.64 13.83 1.32
N GLN A 221 2.83 12.94 0.37
CA GLN A 221 4.13 12.68 -0.27
C GLN A 221 4.27 13.45 -1.58
N GLY A 222 5.50 13.56 -2.05
CA GLY A 222 5.83 14.03 -3.38
C GLY A 222 6.20 12.87 -4.29
N ASN A 223 5.74 12.92 -5.54
CA ASN A 223 5.96 11.84 -6.52
C ASN A 223 7.20 12.05 -7.39
N CYS A 224 7.90 13.19 -7.26
CA CYS A 224 9.04 13.51 -8.12
C CYS A 224 10.22 12.57 -7.80
N ALA A 225 10.45 11.58 -8.65
CA ALA A 225 11.53 10.61 -8.52
C ALA A 225 12.73 10.96 -9.42
N PRO A 226 13.92 10.45 -9.13
CA PRO A 226 15.18 10.79 -9.86
C PRO A 226 15.11 10.64 -11.36
N ASN A 227 14.30 9.73 -11.88
CA ASN A 227 14.13 9.49 -13.32
C ASN A 227 12.91 10.17 -13.96
N HIS A 228 12.23 11.09 -13.26
CA HIS A 228 11.03 11.76 -13.77
C HIS A 228 11.26 12.63 -15.01
N TYR A 229 12.42 13.23 -15.11
CA TYR A 229 12.83 14.05 -16.24
C TYR A 229 14.11 13.50 -16.84
N TRP A 230 14.09 13.21 -18.12
CA TRP A 230 15.22 12.56 -18.78
C TRP A 230 15.64 13.29 -20.06
N ASP A 231 16.88 13.72 -20.10
CA ASP A 231 17.51 14.25 -21.31
C ASP A 231 17.97 13.08 -22.20
N LYS A 232 17.12 12.75 -23.16
CA LYS A 232 17.39 11.64 -24.11
C LYS A 232 18.62 11.85 -24.96
N LYS A 233 18.98 13.10 -25.25
CA LYS A 233 20.14 13.42 -26.08
C LYS A 233 21.44 13.05 -25.35
N ASN A 234 21.49 13.34 -24.06
CA ASN A 234 22.68 13.11 -23.24
C ASN A 234 22.57 11.85 -22.38
N ASN A 235 21.47 11.12 -22.49
CA ASN A 235 21.15 9.91 -21.72
C ASN A 235 21.39 10.04 -20.21
N LYS A 236 20.82 11.07 -19.61
CA LYS A 236 20.94 11.38 -18.17
C LYS A 236 19.69 12.11 -17.66
N PRO A 237 19.49 12.21 -16.35
CA PRO A 237 18.45 13.06 -15.79
C PRO A 237 18.60 14.52 -16.24
N ASP A 238 17.50 15.17 -16.56
CA ASP A 238 17.43 16.62 -16.68
C ASP A 238 17.29 17.21 -15.27
N PHE A 239 18.41 17.43 -14.64
CA PHE A 239 18.43 17.94 -13.26
C PHE A 239 17.83 19.33 -13.12
N THR A 240 17.78 20.14 -14.16
CA THR A 240 17.12 21.45 -14.10
C THR A 240 15.63 21.28 -13.88
N GLN A 241 14.97 20.50 -14.75
CA GLN A 241 13.54 20.24 -14.60
C GLN A 241 13.22 19.42 -13.35
N LEU A 242 14.07 18.46 -13.00
CA LEU A 242 13.92 17.64 -11.81
C LEU A 242 13.92 18.50 -10.55
N PHE A 243 14.91 19.36 -10.38
CA PHE A 243 15.05 20.21 -9.19
C PHE A 243 13.96 21.29 -9.12
N GLU A 244 13.54 21.86 -10.24
CA GLU A 244 12.39 22.78 -10.29
C GLU A 244 11.11 22.08 -9.81
N GLN A 245 10.89 20.83 -10.18
CA GLN A 245 9.71 20.07 -9.71
C GLN A 245 9.84 19.69 -8.24
N MET A 246 11.00 19.26 -7.77
CA MET A 246 11.25 18.98 -6.36
C MET A 246 11.04 20.22 -5.50
N ASP A 247 11.55 21.38 -5.93
CA ASP A 247 11.33 22.67 -5.29
C ASP A 247 9.83 23.00 -5.17
N ARG A 248 9.09 22.79 -6.25
CA ARG A 248 7.64 23.00 -6.29
C ARG A 248 6.91 22.12 -5.29
N GLU A 249 7.24 20.82 -5.27
CA GLU A 249 6.58 19.87 -4.37
C GLU A 249 6.84 20.18 -2.90
N VAL A 250 8.04 20.59 -2.56
CA VAL A 250 8.37 20.98 -1.18
C VAL A 250 7.81 22.37 -0.84
N LYS A 251 8.10 23.39 -1.66
CA LYS A 251 7.80 24.79 -1.31
C LYS A 251 6.35 25.19 -1.53
N GLN A 252 5.68 24.62 -2.55
CA GLN A 252 4.30 24.99 -2.89
C GLN A 252 3.27 24.00 -2.36
N TYR A 253 3.61 22.69 -2.36
CA TYR A 253 2.68 21.65 -1.91
C TYR A 253 2.93 21.24 -0.45
N GLY A 254 4.08 21.59 0.13
CA GLY A 254 4.39 21.29 1.53
C GLY A 254 4.40 19.79 1.82
N ILE A 255 4.99 19.00 0.94
CA ILE A 255 5.10 17.56 1.12
C ILE A 255 5.98 17.21 2.33
N GLY A 256 5.71 16.06 2.98
CA GLY A 256 6.47 15.57 4.14
C GLY A 256 7.54 14.54 3.81
N SER A 257 7.43 13.87 2.67
CA SER A 257 8.37 12.82 2.24
C SER A 257 8.26 12.59 0.73
N TRP A 258 9.23 11.87 0.19
CA TRP A 258 9.20 11.41 -1.21
C TRP A 258 8.56 10.03 -1.32
N LYS A 259 7.85 9.78 -2.43
CA LYS A 259 7.39 8.46 -2.84
C LYS A 259 8.03 8.08 -4.18
N TRP A 260 8.87 7.06 -4.17
CA TRP A 260 9.60 6.62 -5.34
C TRP A 260 9.26 5.18 -5.75
N TYR A 261 9.05 5.00 -7.04
CA TYR A 261 8.88 3.70 -7.68
C TYR A 261 10.09 3.41 -8.57
N CYS A 262 11.05 2.66 -8.06
CA CYS A 262 12.32 2.40 -8.76
C CYS A 262 12.13 1.65 -10.09
N HIS A 263 11.08 0.87 -10.21
CA HIS A 263 10.73 0.06 -11.38
C HIS A 263 9.75 0.75 -12.34
N PHE A 264 9.64 2.06 -12.28
CA PHE A 264 8.78 2.84 -13.16
C PHE A 264 9.58 3.88 -13.94
N ASP A 265 9.14 4.19 -15.17
CA ASP A 265 9.87 5.09 -16.09
C ASP A 265 8.97 6.25 -16.57
N PRO A 266 8.58 7.18 -15.69
CA PRO A 266 7.73 8.31 -16.08
C PRO A 266 8.45 9.32 -16.96
N GLY A 267 9.76 9.42 -16.86
CA GLY A 267 10.61 10.28 -17.68
C GLY A 267 10.93 9.71 -19.06
N ARG A 268 10.53 8.46 -19.33
CA ARG A 268 10.83 7.74 -20.57
C ARG A 268 12.34 7.62 -20.82
N SER A 269 13.10 7.32 -19.77
CA SER A 269 14.55 7.05 -19.83
C SER A 269 14.87 5.75 -20.56
N GLY A 270 13.92 4.84 -20.65
CA GLY A 270 14.08 3.46 -21.08
C GLY A 270 14.49 2.51 -19.94
N SER A 271 14.58 3.02 -18.71
CA SER A 271 14.99 2.24 -17.53
C SER A 271 14.28 2.70 -16.26
N GLY A 272 14.23 1.81 -15.26
CA GLY A 272 14.07 2.19 -13.87
C GLY A 272 15.36 2.82 -13.32
N PHE A 273 15.41 3.01 -12.01
CA PHE A 273 16.60 3.52 -11.34
C PHE A 273 16.89 2.74 -10.06
N ARG A 274 18.12 2.80 -9.60
CA ARG A 274 18.55 2.23 -8.33
C ARG A 274 18.67 3.34 -7.28
N LEU A 275 18.36 3.03 -6.03
CA LEU A 275 18.50 3.97 -4.92
C LEU A 275 19.97 4.34 -4.66
N ASP A 276 20.90 3.42 -4.94
CA ASP A 276 22.34 3.57 -4.79
C ASP A 276 23.06 4.12 -6.02
N ASP A 277 22.32 4.63 -7.01
CA ASP A 277 22.92 5.21 -8.21
C ASP A 277 23.45 6.61 -7.95
N GLU A 278 24.79 6.73 -7.95
CA GLU A 278 25.50 7.98 -7.68
C GLU A 278 25.30 9.06 -8.74
N LYS A 279 24.88 8.69 -9.96
CA LYS A 279 24.69 9.63 -11.08
C LYS A 279 23.23 10.04 -11.27
N VAL A 280 22.29 9.19 -10.87
CA VAL A 280 20.86 9.41 -11.07
C VAL A 280 20.20 9.80 -9.76
N THR A 281 20.41 9.02 -8.70
CA THR A 281 19.70 9.18 -7.43
C THR A 281 20.38 10.15 -6.46
N TYR A 282 21.70 10.09 -6.32
CA TYR A 282 22.39 10.92 -5.32
C TYR A 282 22.28 12.42 -5.59
N PRO A 283 22.29 12.94 -6.84
CA PRO A 283 22.01 14.36 -7.06
C PRO A 283 20.61 14.79 -6.59
N ALA A 284 19.60 13.91 -6.71
CA ALA A 284 18.27 14.18 -6.19
C ALA A 284 18.24 14.17 -4.64
N LEU A 285 18.99 13.25 -3.99
CA LEU A 285 19.15 13.25 -2.53
C LEU A 285 19.86 14.52 -2.04
N GLU A 286 20.92 14.93 -2.71
CA GLU A 286 21.61 16.20 -2.39
C GLU A 286 20.68 17.42 -2.50
N HIS A 287 19.85 17.45 -3.53
CA HIS A 287 18.87 18.53 -3.68
C HIS A 287 17.78 18.46 -2.61
N SER A 288 17.27 17.27 -2.32
CA SER A 288 16.31 17.03 -1.24
C SER A 288 16.86 17.45 0.12
N ARG A 289 18.14 17.17 0.39
CA ARG A 289 18.83 17.61 1.62
C ARG A 289 18.86 19.13 1.77
N LYS A 290 19.09 19.85 0.67
CA LYS A 290 19.04 21.34 0.64
C LYS A 290 17.62 21.87 0.89
N LEU A 291 16.59 21.09 0.53
CA LEU A 291 15.20 21.42 0.80
C LEU A 291 14.76 21.04 2.22
N GLY A 292 15.61 20.39 3.00
CA GLY A 292 15.31 19.94 4.36
C GLY A 292 14.47 18.67 4.43
N LEU A 293 14.30 17.94 3.32
CA LEU A 293 13.46 16.75 3.24
C LEU A 293 14.34 15.50 3.12
N LYS A 294 14.26 14.60 4.12
CA LYS A 294 15.15 13.45 4.26
C LYS A 294 14.42 12.12 4.47
N ILE A 295 13.16 12.02 4.04
CA ILE A 295 12.37 10.80 4.12
C ILE A 295 12.04 10.35 2.71
N VAL A 296 12.39 9.11 2.38
CA VAL A 296 12.11 8.47 1.11
C VAL A 296 11.35 7.18 1.33
N SER A 297 10.11 7.13 0.89
CA SER A 297 9.33 5.91 0.77
C SER A 297 9.58 5.30 -0.61
N CYS A 298 10.16 4.11 -0.64
CA CYS A 298 10.49 3.43 -1.89
C CYS A 298 9.66 2.15 -2.06
N HIS A 299 9.03 2.04 -3.23
CA HIS A 299 8.31 0.83 -3.59
C HIS A 299 9.30 -0.28 -3.94
N LYS A 300 9.37 -1.29 -3.10
CA LYS A 300 10.16 -2.51 -3.28
C LYS A 300 9.24 -3.72 -3.16
N GLY A 301 9.60 -4.82 -3.81
CA GLY A 301 8.67 -5.95 -3.92
C GLY A 301 7.57 -5.72 -4.96
N TYR A 302 6.57 -6.60 -4.98
CA TYR A 302 5.40 -6.55 -5.88
C TYR A 302 5.76 -6.18 -7.32
N SER A 303 6.64 -6.99 -7.92
CA SER A 303 7.31 -6.67 -9.19
C SER A 303 6.50 -6.95 -10.45
N ALA A 304 5.30 -7.53 -10.32
CA ALA A 304 4.49 -7.96 -11.47
C ALA A 304 4.03 -6.80 -12.37
N GLN A 305 3.96 -5.58 -11.85
CA GLN A 305 3.54 -4.40 -12.60
C GLN A 305 4.46 -4.05 -13.75
N SER A 306 5.73 -4.39 -13.67
CA SER A 306 6.71 -4.10 -14.70
C SER A 306 7.46 -5.36 -15.12
N ARG A 307 7.05 -5.95 -16.24
CA ARG A 307 7.70 -7.15 -16.80
C ARG A 307 9.17 -6.95 -17.12
N THR A 308 9.56 -5.74 -17.53
CA THR A 308 10.91 -5.41 -17.94
C THR A 308 11.73 -4.73 -16.84
N LEU A 309 11.10 -3.96 -15.96
CA LEU A 309 11.76 -3.14 -14.96
C LEU A 309 11.58 -3.69 -13.53
N GLY A 310 10.86 -4.79 -13.35
CA GLY A 310 10.53 -5.35 -12.04
C GLY A 310 11.75 -5.66 -11.16
N HIS A 311 12.89 -5.95 -11.76
CA HIS A 311 14.13 -6.18 -11.02
C HIS A 311 14.64 -4.94 -10.23
N PHE A 312 14.23 -3.72 -10.60
CA PHE A 312 14.51 -2.52 -9.81
C PHE A 312 13.70 -2.46 -8.51
N ALA A 313 12.67 -3.29 -8.37
CA ALA A 313 11.93 -3.44 -7.12
C ALA A 313 12.62 -4.38 -6.10
N HIS A 314 13.74 -5.02 -6.48
CA HIS A 314 14.56 -5.79 -5.55
C HIS A 314 15.24 -4.88 -4.51
N PRO A 315 15.34 -5.27 -3.22
CA PRO A 315 15.90 -4.42 -2.17
C PRO A 315 17.45 -4.32 -2.16
N GLY A 316 18.14 -4.94 -3.10
CA GLY A 316 19.61 -5.00 -3.12
C GLY A 316 20.34 -3.68 -3.29
N ASP A 317 19.62 -2.58 -3.56
CA ASP A 317 20.17 -1.23 -3.62
C ASP A 317 19.93 -0.41 -2.35
N VAL A 318 19.09 -0.93 -1.42
CA VAL A 318 18.75 -0.24 -0.18
C VAL A 318 19.96 -0.16 0.74
N GLU A 319 20.75 -1.23 0.81
CA GLU A 319 21.92 -1.32 1.71
C GLU A 319 22.92 -0.17 1.48
N LYS A 320 23.44 -0.08 0.25
CA LYS A 320 24.41 0.98 -0.11
C LYS A 320 23.77 2.38 0.00
N ALA A 321 22.53 2.54 -0.45
CA ALA A 321 21.84 3.83 -0.36
C ALA A 321 21.71 4.30 1.10
N ALA A 322 21.35 3.42 2.02
CA ALA A 322 21.21 3.74 3.44
C ALA A 322 22.54 4.02 4.13
N LEU A 323 23.58 3.26 3.80
CA LEU A 323 24.93 3.45 4.38
C LEU A 323 25.60 4.74 3.89
N ASP A 324 25.45 5.08 2.60
CA ASP A 324 26.03 6.28 2.01
C ASP A 324 25.25 7.55 2.40
N ASN A 325 23.97 7.41 2.78
CA ASN A 325 23.10 8.51 3.17
C ASN A 325 22.45 8.24 4.54
N PRO A 326 23.25 8.22 5.62
CA PRO A 326 22.77 7.85 6.96
C PRO A 326 21.80 8.88 7.57
N ASP A 327 21.72 10.06 6.99
CA ASP A 327 20.80 11.13 7.40
C ASP A 327 19.42 11.04 6.74
N PHE A 328 19.21 10.08 5.82
CA PHE A 328 17.91 9.78 5.23
C PHE A 328 17.22 8.62 5.93
N SER A 329 15.90 8.71 6.11
CA SER A 329 15.04 7.59 6.48
C SER A 329 14.48 6.92 5.23
N TRP A 330 14.69 5.62 5.10
CA TRP A 330 14.26 4.80 3.97
C TRP A 330 13.09 3.93 4.39
N ILE A 331 11.89 4.28 3.96
CA ILE A 331 10.68 3.47 4.20
C ILE A 331 10.54 2.49 3.04
N VAL A 332 10.76 1.21 3.31
CA VAL A 332 10.75 0.15 2.29
C VAL A 332 9.37 -0.48 2.24
N TYR A 333 8.56 -0.04 1.27
CA TYR A 333 7.19 -0.48 1.11
C TYR A 333 7.09 -1.97 0.84
N HIS A 334 6.03 -2.59 1.38
CA HIS A 334 5.76 -4.02 1.31
C HIS A 334 6.87 -4.88 1.92
N SER A 335 7.77 -4.27 2.72
CA SER A 335 8.99 -4.93 3.23
C SER A 335 9.70 -5.75 2.15
N ALA A 336 9.66 -5.26 0.92
CA ALA A 336 10.23 -5.88 -0.27
C ALA A 336 9.74 -7.30 -0.58
N LEU A 337 8.54 -7.71 -0.16
CA LEU A 337 8.00 -9.02 -0.52
C LEU A 337 7.88 -9.13 -2.05
N LYS A 338 8.51 -10.14 -2.65
CA LYS A 338 8.68 -10.23 -4.12
C LYS A 338 7.36 -10.21 -4.87
N HIS A 339 6.41 -11.02 -4.43
CA HIS A 339 5.09 -11.16 -5.04
C HIS A 339 4.00 -11.15 -3.97
N GLY A 340 2.88 -10.54 -4.28
CA GLY A 340 1.68 -10.68 -3.48
C GLY A 340 0.99 -12.02 -3.71
N PRO A 341 0.16 -12.49 -2.76
CA PRO A 341 -0.59 -13.74 -2.90
C PRO A 341 -1.49 -13.83 -4.13
N SER A 342 -1.81 -12.70 -4.72
CA SER A 342 -2.66 -12.55 -5.90
C SER A 342 -1.92 -12.70 -7.22
N GLU A 343 -0.60 -12.66 -7.21
CA GLU A 343 0.19 -12.79 -8.43
C GLU A 343 0.27 -14.25 -8.88
N PRO A 344 0.24 -14.53 -10.20
CA PRO A 344 0.32 -15.90 -10.72
C PRO A 344 1.58 -16.66 -10.29
N GLU A 345 2.64 -15.93 -10.00
CA GLU A 345 3.93 -16.45 -9.57
C GLU A 345 3.90 -16.96 -8.13
N PHE A 346 2.92 -16.57 -7.32
CA PHE A 346 2.82 -16.96 -5.92
C PHE A 346 2.82 -18.48 -5.73
N ASP A 347 2.05 -19.23 -6.56
CA ASP A 347 1.96 -20.70 -6.46
C ASP A 347 3.06 -21.44 -7.21
N LYS A 348 3.91 -20.76 -7.96
CA LYS A 348 4.97 -21.42 -8.72
C LYS A 348 6.13 -21.91 -7.86
N GLY A 349 6.05 -21.69 -6.55
CA GLY A 349 7.11 -22.00 -5.59
C GLY A 349 8.21 -20.97 -5.55
N GLY A 350 9.09 -21.06 -4.52
CA GLY A 350 10.22 -20.15 -4.34
C GLY A 350 9.88 -18.78 -3.78
N LEU A 351 8.61 -18.49 -3.46
CA LEU A 351 8.24 -17.27 -2.77
C LEU A 351 8.36 -17.43 -1.25
N PHE A 352 7.92 -18.55 -0.73
CA PHE A 352 7.96 -18.88 0.69
C PHE A 352 8.45 -20.31 0.88
N ASP A 353 9.42 -20.48 1.77
CA ASP A 353 9.88 -21.78 2.25
C ASP A 353 9.40 -21.97 3.69
N PRO A 354 8.40 -22.83 3.94
CA PRO A 354 7.89 -23.04 5.29
C PRO A 354 8.91 -23.72 6.23
N THR A 355 9.93 -24.41 5.70
CA THR A 355 10.96 -25.07 6.50
C THR A 355 11.92 -24.06 7.12
N THR A 356 12.34 -23.06 6.36
CA THR A 356 13.28 -22.03 6.79
C THR A 356 12.58 -20.74 7.19
N GLY A 357 11.33 -20.56 6.77
CA GLY A 357 10.57 -19.32 6.88
C GLY A 357 11.07 -18.22 5.92
N ASP A 358 11.86 -18.56 4.89
CA ASP A 358 12.37 -17.60 3.94
C ASP A 358 11.28 -17.11 2.99
N LEU A 359 11.29 -15.79 2.78
CA LEU A 359 10.41 -15.10 1.84
C LEU A 359 11.27 -14.37 0.79
N ALA A 360 10.99 -14.66 -0.49
CA ALA A 360 11.77 -14.10 -1.58
C ALA A 360 11.81 -12.57 -1.54
N TRP A 361 12.98 -11.99 -1.69
CA TRP A 361 13.34 -10.58 -1.59
C TRP A 361 13.17 -9.98 -0.18
N HIS A 362 12.11 -10.35 0.54
CA HIS A 362 11.95 -9.93 1.93
C HIS A 362 13.11 -10.42 2.81
N SER A 363 13.50 -11.68 2.68
CA SER A 363 14.67 -12.21 3.41
C SER A 363 15.97 -11.48 3.03
N ASP A 364 16.09 -10.98 1.80
CA ASP A 364 17.26 -10.20 1.40
C ASP A 364 17.29 -8.82 2.07
N LEU A 365 16.11 -8.19 2.27
CA LEU A 365 15.99 -6.98 3.08
C LEU A 365 16.40 -7.25 4.55
N MET A 366 15.96 -8.37 5.13
CA MET A 366 16.33 -8.76 6.50
C MET A 366 17.84 -8.93 6.65
N LYS A 367 18.50 -9.57 5.67
CA LYS A 367 19.97 -9.75 5.67
C LYS A 367 20.75 -8.44 5.64
N ILE A 368 20.16 -7.32 5.19
CA ILE A 368 20.81 -6.00 5.27
C ILE A 368 21.05 -5.64 6.73
N LYS A 369 20.05 -5.79 7.59
CA LYS A 369 20.19 -5.51 9.03
C LYS A 369 21.13 -6.49 9.71
N GLU A 370 21.18 -7.76 9.30
CA GLU A 370 22.15 -8.75 9.82
C GLU A 370 23.59 -8.32 9.55
N ARG A 371 23.88 -7.86 8.33
CA ARG A 371 25.23 -7.37 7.97
C ARG A 371 25.55 -6.03 8.58
N ASN A 372 24.54 -5.20 8.84
CA ASN A 372 24.70 -3.83 9.32
C ASN A 372 23.84 -3.58 10.58
N PRO A 373 24.12 -4.21 11.71
CA PRO A 373 23.24 -4.20 12.88
C PRO A 373 23.05 -2.79 13.50
N LYS A 374 23.95 -1.87 13.22
CA LYS A 374 23.89 -0.47 13.71
C LYS A 374 23.10 0.48 12.80
N THR A 375 22.62 0.01 11.64
CA THR A 375 21.86 0.83 10.71
C THR A 375 20.43 1.00 11.23
N ASP A 376 20.01 2.22 11.50
CA ASP A 376 18.69 2.55 12.09
C ASP A 376 17.81 3.42 11.18
N ASN A 377 18.21 3.60 9.94
CA ASN A 377 17.52 4.46 8.97
C ASN A 377 16.78 3.68 7.89
N ILE A 378 16.56 2.39 8.07
CA ILE A 378 15.73 1.54 7.20
C ILE A 378 14.49 1.11 7.98
N HIS A 379 13.31 1.38 7.42
CA HIS A 379 12.01 1.11 8.02
C HIS A 379 11.20 0.22 7.07
N PRO A 380 11.11 -1.09 7.33
CA PRO A 380 10.23 -1.98 6.58
C PRO A 380 8.76 -1.62 6.81
N GLU A 381 8.02 -1.42 5.75
CA GLU A 381 6.60 -1.10 5.83
C GLU A 381 5.78 -2.34 5.43
N ILE A 382 4.76 -2.67 6.20
CA ILE A 382 4.01 -3.92 6.06
C ILE A 382 2.81 -3.81 5.11
N GLY A 383 2.19 -2.65 5.02
CA GLY A 383 1.13 -2.23 4.09
C GLY A 383 0.20 -3.32 3.58
N SER A 384 -0.04 -3.30 2.30
CA SER A 384 -0.91 -4.29 1.63
C SER A 384 -0.41 -5.74 1.73
N ALA A 385 0.87 -5.98 2.05
CA ALA A 385 1.39 -7.32 2.29
C ALA A 385 0.74 -7.94 3.54
N PHE A 386 0.65 -7.21 4.64
CA PHE A 386 -0.06 -7.66 5.84
C PHE A 386 -1.55 -7.92 5.54
N GLY A 387 -2.25 -6.96 4.97
CA GLY A 387 -3.69 -7.07 4.69
C GLY A 387 -4.04 -8.25 3.76
N THR A 388 -3.14 -8.61 2.84
CA THR A 388 -3.34 -9.75 1.93
C THR A 388 -2.95 -11.09 2.55
N LEU A 389 -2.02 -11.12 3.50
CA LEU A 389 -1.52 -12.35 4.11
C LEU A 389 -2.30 -12.76 5.37
N ALA A 390 -2.78 -11.82 6.16
CA ALA A 390 -3.25 -12.03 7.52
C ALA A 390 -4.26 -13.18 7.69
N ILE A 391 -5.24 -13.30 6.79
CA ILE A 391 -6.25 -14.39 6.83
C ILE A 391 -6.03 -15.42 5.73
N VAL A 392 -5.40 -15.04 4.62
CA VAL A 392 -5.23 -15.89 3.45
C VAL A 392 -4.07 -16.86 3.60
N HIS A 393 -2.98 -16.41 4.22
CA HIS A 393 -1.75 -17.17 4.46
C HIS A 393 -1.14 -16.83 5.82
N PRO A 394 -1.81 -17.20 6.94
CA PRO A 394 -1.39 -16.77 8.27
C PRO A 394 0.01 -17.26 8.65
N GLU A 395 0.44 -18.44 8.23
CA GLU A 395 1.82 -18.92 8.47
C GLU A 395 2.85 -18.00 7.80
N MET A 396 2.66 -17.70 6.53
CA MET A 396 3.52 -16.75 5.81
C MET A 396 3.48 -15.35 6.45
N CYS A 397 2.30 -14.92 6.90
CA CYS A 397 2.13 -13.65 7.61
C CYS A 397 2.94 -13.61 8.92
N MET A 398 2.94 -14.70 9.70
CA MET A 398 3.72 -14.79 10.94
C MET A 398 5.21 -14.71 10.68
N HIS A 399 5.71 -15.40 9.64
CA HIS A 399 7.11 -15.29 9.25
C HIS A 399 7.45 -13.88 8.75
N PHE A 400 6.59 -13.27 7.95
CA PHE A 400 6.73 -11.91 7.45
C PHE A 400 6.84 -10.89 8.60
N LEU A 401 5.85 -10.85 9.50
CA LEU A 401 5.84 -9.94 10.64
C LEU A 401 6.96 -10.25 11.63
N GLY A 402 7.11 -11.52 11.99
CA GLY A 402 8.10 -11.95 12.99
C GLY A 402 9.52 -11.60 12.59
N ARG A 403 9.87 -11.72 11.30
CA ARG A 403 11.19 -11.34 10.79
C ARG A 403 11.40 -9.83 10.77
N ASN A 404 10.38 -9.05 10.35
CA ASN A 404 10.44 -7.59 10.42
C ASN A 404 10.73 -7.14 11.85
N ILE A 405 9.93 -7.57 12.82
CA ILE A 405 10.06 -7.19 14.23
C ILE A 405 11.37 -7.68 14.82
N LYS A 406 11.78 -8.93 14.54
CA LYS A 406 13.03 -9.51 15.05
C LYS A 406 14.26 -8.77 14.56
N MET A 407 14.27 -8.35 13.30
CA MET A 407 15.46 -7.76 12.66
C MET A 407 15.53 -6.25 12.86
N TYR A 408 14.42 -5.57 12.70
CA TYR A 408 14.41 -4.09 12.75
C TYR A 408 13.84 -3.53 14.04
N GLY A 409 13.11 -4.33 14.82
CA GLY A 409 12.40 -3.86 16.01
C GLY A 409 11.01 -3.34 15.70
N ALA A 410 10.08 -3.44 16.65
CA ALA A 410 8.71 -2.96 16.46
C ALA A 410 8.63 -1.44 16.24
N ASP A 411 9.60 -0.68 16.75
CA ASP A 411 9.68 0.78 16.60
C ASP A 411 10.09 1.23 15.19
N HIS A 412 10.49 0.30 14.33
CA HIS A 412 10.95 0.58 12.95
C HIS A 412 10.06 -0.05 11.87
N VAL A 413 9.00 -0.77 12.24
CA VAL A 413 8.11 -1.50 11.32
C VAL A 413 6.76 -0.79 11.19
#